data_f848a89a56fa9e0e8acf8f339d2c22d5
#
_entry.id   f848a89a56fa9e0e8acf8f339d2c22d5
#
_cell.length_a   1.000
_cell.length_b   1.000
_cell.length_c   1.000
_cell.angle_alpha   90.00
_cell.angle_beta   90.00
_cell.angle_gamma   90.00
#
_symmetry.space_group_name_H-M   'P 1'
#
loop_
_entity.id
_entity.type
_entity.pdbx_description
1 polymer ?
#
loop_
_entity_poly.entity_id
_entity_poly.type
_entity_poly.pdbx_seq_one_letter_code
_entity_poly.pdbx_strand_id
1 'polypeptide(L)'
;ILVINRKGGVGKTLLCDELAFALDARQIPYNFYDLDGQGGQIHEPCEMPGAAISIIDTPGALQAEMGEWIKDADVIVVPMRPTTTDMPATEVAMRLIRDNAPHTPVVYVVNGVNRFRATQEFMEFFTEEHPHDRVYLIPQSEAFVQAKLANESVQDYNPKGYPAIAMKEFTDAVLGFIGVVR
;
A
#
# COMPACT_ATOMS: atom_id res chain seq x y z
N ILE A 1 -10.28 1.85 1.30
CA ILE A 1 -8.97 1.29 0.92
C ILE A 1 -8.34 0.71 2.18
N LEU A 2 -8.07 -0.58 2.21
CA LEU A 2 -7.42 -1.24 3.34
C LEU A 2 -5.98 -1.62 2.97
N VAL A 3 -4.98 -1.15 3.75
CA VAL A 3 -3.57 -1.51 3.55
C VAL A 3 -3.16 -2.49 4.64
N ILE A 4 -2.89 -3.74 4.28
CA ILE A 4 -2.73 -4.84 5.22
C ILE A 4 -1.50 -5.71 4.93
N ASN A 5 -0.70 -5.99 5.95
CA ASN A 5 0.22 -7.12 6.04
C ASN A 5 0.59 -7.34 7.50
N ARG A 6 0.77 -8.60 7.91
CA ARG A 6 1.22 -8.97 9.27
C ARG A 6 2.66 -8.58 9.57
N LYS A 7 3.45 -8.30 8.55
CA LYS A 7 4.86 -7.93 8.70
C LYS A 7 5.01 -6.43 8.95
N GLY A 8 5.75 -6.07 9.99
CA GLY A 8 6.18 -4.70 10.22
C GLY A 8 7.24 -4.25 9.20
N GLY A 9 7.25 -2.96 8.86
CA GLY A 9 8.29 -2.37 7.99
C GLY A 9 8.20 -2.72 6.50
N VAL A 10 7.08 -3.25 6.03
CA VAL A 10 6.84 -3.53 4.60
C VAL A 10 6.41 -2.29 3.80
N GLY A 11 6.09 -1.18 4.48
CA GLY A 11 5.72 0.10 3.85
C GLY A 11 4.23 0.40 3.85
N LYS A 12 3.42 -0.18 4.73
CA LYS A 12 1.99 0.13 4.85
C LYS A 12 1.74 1.64 4.96
N THR A 13 2.29 2.25 5.98
CA THR A 13 2.18 3.70 6.24
C THR A 13 2.65 4.57 5.06
N LEU A 14 3.76 4.20 4.41
CA LEU A 14 4.22 4.92 3.21
C LEU A 14 3.15 4.90 2.11
N LEU A 15 2.55 3.74 1.84
CA LEU A 15 1.54 3.61 0.80
C LEU A 15 0.24 4.34 1.17
N CYS A 16 -0.14 4.35 2.44
CA CYS A 16 -1.28 5.13 2.94
C CYS A 16 -1.06 6.63 2.74
N ASP A 17 0.12 7.15 3.12
CA ASP A 17 0.48 8.55 2.90
C ASP A 17 0.45 8.94 1.41
N GLU A 18 1.01 8.12 0.54
CA GLU A 18 1.02 8.40 -0.90
C GLU A 18 -0.37 8.33 -1.54
N LEU A 19 -1.27 7.49 -1.03
CA LEU A 19 -2.68 7.48 -1.43
C LEU A 19 -3.40 8.75 -0.95
N ALA A 20 -3.12 9.21 0.26
CA ALA A 20 -3.66 10.45 0.80
C ALA A 20 -3.20 11.66 -0.02
N PHE A 21 -1.90 11.79 -0.30
CA PHE A 21 -1.38 12.82 -1.21
C PHE A 21 -2.04 12.78 -2.59
N ALA A 22 -2.29 11.58 -3.12
CA ALA A 22 -2.94 11.45 -4.42
C ALA A 22 -4.41 11.91 -4.40
N LEU A 23 -5.11 11.80 -3.28
CA LEU A 23 -6.45 12.35 -3.07
C LEU A 23 -6.41 13.87 -2.84
N ASP A 24 -5.45 14.36 -2.05
CA ASP A 24 -5.23 15.81 -1.84
C ASP A 24 -4.97 16.55 -3.15
N ALA A 25 -4.10 16.01 -4.01
CA ALA A 25 -3.81 16.56 -5.33
C ALA A 25 -5.06 16.64 -6.24
N ARG A 26 -6.06 15.78 -5.98
CA ARG A 26 -7.35 15.77 -6.69
C ARG A 26 -8.45 16.56 -5.98
N GLN A 27 -8.16 17.11 -4.80
CA GLN A 27 -9.12 17.82 -3.94
C GLN A 27 -10.33 16.93 -3.58
N ILE A 28 -10.09 15.64 -3.36
CA ILE A 28 -11.10 14.66 -2.97
C ILE A 28 -11.03 14.45 -1.46
N PRO A 29 -12.08 14.72 -0.69
CA PRO A 29 -12.09 14.51 0.74
C PRO A 29 -12.04 13.02 1.09
N TYR A 30 -11.29 12.68 2.12
CA TYR A 30 -11.11 11.31 2.61
C TYR A 30 -11.04 11.27 4.14
N ASN A 31 -11.22 10.08 4.70
CA ASN A 31 -10.90 9.79 6.07
C ASN A 31 -9.58 9.02 6.12
N PHE A 32 -8.74 9.30 7.10
CA PHE A 32 -7.48 8.61 7.32
C PHE A 32 -7.46 7.99 8.71
N TYR A 33 -7.38 6.67 8.78
CA TYR A 33 -7.34 5.92 10.03
C TYR A 33 -5.99 5.22 10.20
N ASP A 34 -5.25 5.60 11.24
CA ASP A 34 -4.05 4.90 11.70
C ASP A 34 -4.45 3.94 12.84
N LEU A 35 -4.52 2.65 12.52
CA LEU A 35 -4.82 1.61 13.49
C LEU A 35 -3.55 0.97 14.07
N ASP A 36 -2.35 1.29 13.54
CA ASP A 36 -1.07 0.78 14.06
C ASP A 36 -0.64 1.54 15.32
N GLY A 37 -0.93 2.83 15.40
CA GLY A 37 -0.60 3.69 16.55
C GLY A 37 0.90 3.84 16.82
N GLN A 38 1.77 3.31 15.96
CA GLN A 38 3.23 3.47 16.11
C GLN A 38 3.73 4.81 15.58
N GLY A 39 2.88 5.54 14.87
CA GLY A 39 3.22 6.80 14.24
C GLY A 39 4.14 6.65 13.03
N GLY A 40 4.63 7.77 12.55
CA GLY A 40 5.56 7.81 11.42
C GLY A 40 4.89 8.08 10.08
N GLN A 41 3.58 8.29 10.04
CA GLN A 41 2.84 8.83 8.91
C GLN A 41 3.09 10.34 8.78
N ILE A 42 2.85 10.87 7.56
CA ILE A 42 2.85 12.31 7.30
C ILE A 42 1.45 12.88 7.57
N HIS A 43 0.41 12.15 7.14
CA HIS A 43 -0.98 12.55 7.34
C HIS A 43 -1.46 12.14 8.73
N GLU A 44 -1.93 13.12 9.48
CA GLU A 44 -2.58 12.86 10.77
C GLU A 44 -3.94 12.17 10.56
N PRO A 45 -4.34 11.24 11.45
CA PRO A 45 -5.68 10.66 11.41
C PRO A 45 -6.77 11.73 11.37
N CYS A 46 -7.69 11.62 10.43
CA CYS A 46 -8.73 12.62 10.22
C CYS A 46 -10.01 12.03 9.66
N GLU A 47 -11.11 12.75 9.88
CA GLU A 47 -12.39 12.54 9.21
C GLU A 47 -12.80 13.85 8.54
N MET A 48 -12.81 13.85 7.21
CA MET A 48 -13.15 15.05 6.43
C MET A 48 -14.65 15.11 6.12
N PRO A 49 -15.28 16.28 6.24
CA PRO A 49 -16.70 16.44 5.89
C PRO A 49 -16.97 16.04 4.43
N GLY A 50 -17.96 15.17 4.24
CA GLY A 50 -18.35 14.72 2.90
C GLY A 50 -17.44 13.64 2.30
N ALA A 51 -16.48 13.12 3.07
CA ALA A 51 -15.63 12.02 2.62
C ALA A 51 -16.44 10.75 2.37
N ALA A 52 -16.27 10.18 1.18
CA ALA A 52 -16.80 8.86 0.81
C ALA A 52 -15.70 7.80 0.74
N ILE A 53 -14.43 8.21 0.89
CA ILE A 53 -13.25 7.34 0.82
C ILE A 53 -12.60 7.30 2.19
N SER A 54 -12.22 6.11 2.63
CA SER A 54 -11.42 5.90 3.83
C SER A 54 -10.13 5.16 3.48
N ILE A 55 -8.99 5.65 3.99
CA ILE A 55 -7.69 4.97 3.94
C ILE A 55 -7.44 4.41 5.33
N ILE A 56 -7.15 3.12 5.42
CA ILE A 56 -6.94 2.42 6.69
C ILE A 56 -5.54 1.81 6.71
N ASP A 57 -4.65 2.35 7.56
CA ASP A 57 -3.34 1.79 7.86
C ASP A 57 -3.46 0.80 9.01
N THR A 58 -3.15 -0.48 8.75
CA THR A 58 -3.36 -1.53 9.75
C THR A 58 -2.08 -1.86 10.51
N PRO A 59 -2.20 -2.33 11.79
CA PRO A 59 -1.05 -2.82 12.54
C PRO A 59 -0.44 -4.07 11.91
N GLY A 60 0.83 -4.32 12.22
CA GLY A 60 1.53 -5.55 11.82
C GLY A 60 1.05 -6.80 12.58
N ALA A 61 0.38 -6.65 13.71
CA ALA A 61 -0.21 -7.76 14.45
C ALA A 61 -1.64 -8.04 13.99
N LEU A 62 -2.04 -9.32 13.94
CA LEU A 62 -3.44 -9.68 13.72
C LEU A 62 -4.27 -9.24 14.91
N GLN A 63 -5.32 -8.48 14.64
CA GLN A 63 -6.37 -8.16 15.59
C GLN A 63 -7.64 -8.96 15.24
N ALA A 64 -8.51 -9.15 16.23
CA ALA A 64 -9.75 -9.90 16.04
C ALA A 64 -10.66 -9.25 14.99
N GLU A 65 -10.62 -7.93 14.89
CA GLU A 65 -11.42 -7.10 13.99
C GLU A 65 -10.93 -7.12 12.53
N MET A 66 -9.75 -7.66 12.25
CA MET A 66 -9.15 -7.67 10.92
C MET A 66 -10.06 -8.27 9.85
N GLY A 67 -10.80 -9.33 10.21
CA GLY A 67 -11.76 -9.98 9.31
C GLY A 67 -12.92 -9.07 8.91
N GLU A 68 -13.36 -8.17 9.78
CA GLU A 68 -14.43 -7.20 9.50
C GLU A 68 -13.92 -6.11 8.57
N TRP A 69 -12.74 -5.54 8.83
CA TRP A 69 -12.14 -4.53 7.96
C TRP A 69 -11.88 -5.07 6.53
N ILE A 70 -11.47 -6.35 6.42
CA ILE A 70 -11.29 -7.00 5.13
C ILE A 70 -12.62 -7.09 4.37
N LYS A 71 -13.72 -7.45 5.04
CA LYS A 71 -15.06 -7.58 4.42
C LYS A 71 -15.60 -6.25 3.92
N ASP A 72 -15.32 -5.17 4.64
CA ASP A 72 -15.84 -3.84 4.35
C ASP A 72 -14.96 -3.07 3.34
N ALA A 73 -13.83 -3.63 2.92
CA ALA A 73 -12.93 -2.98 1.98
C ALA A 73 -13.40 -3.10 0.53
N ASP A 74 -13.40 -2.00 -0.22
CA ASP A 74 -13.64 -1.98 -1.67
C ASP A 74 -12.38 -2.33 -2.47
N VAL A 75 -11.20 -2.10 -1.91
CA VAL A 75 -9.90 -2.51 -2.44
C VAL A 75 -8.92 -2.78 -1.30
N ILE A 76 -8.14 -3.84 -1.45
CA ILE A 76 -7.14 -4.24 -0.46
C ILE A 76 -5.75 -4.16 -1.07
N VAL A 77 -4.84 -3.47 -0.36
CA VAL A 77 -3.42 -3.34 -0.74
C VAL A 77 -2.58 -4.19 0.19
N VAL A 78 -1.76 -5.07 -0.38
CA VAL A 78 -0.87 -5.98 0.35
C VAL A 78 0.58 -5.64 0.02
N PRO A 79 1.23 -4.76 0.79
CA PRO A 79 2.65 -4.49 0.62
C PRO A 79 3.50 -5.63 1.19
N MET A 80 4.60 -5.95 0.50
CA MET A 80 5.61 -6.92 0.94
C MET A 80 7.00 -6.45 0.53
N ARG A 81 8.03 -6.98 1.18
CA ARG A 81 9.41 -6.82 0.71
C ARG A 81 9.80 -7.98 -0.20
N PRO A 82 10.76 -7.78 -1.11
CA PRO A 82 11.26 -8.85 -1.97
C PRO A 82 12.22 -9.78 -1.19
N THR A 83 11.68 -10.43 -0.16
CA THR A 83 12.44 -11.36 0.69
C THR A 83 11.62 -12.60 1.02
N THR A 84 12.23 -13.77 0.91
CA THR A 84 11.56 -15.03 1.24
C THR A 84 11.20 -15.14 2.73
N THR A 85 11.88 -14.39 3.60
CA THR A 85 11.60 -14.37 5.04
C THR A 85 10.29 -13.67 5.39
N ASP A 86 9.78 -12.80 4.52
CA ASP A 86 8.53 -12.07 4.75
C ASP A 86 7.31 -12.81 4.17
N MET A 87 7.51 -13.80 3.30
CA MET A 87 6.45 -14.57 2.64
C MET A 87 5.48 -15.24 3.61
N PRO A 88 5.90 -15.93 4.69
CA PRO A 88 4.94 -16.59 5.58
C PRO A 88 3.93 -15.61 6.21
N ALA A 89 4.36 -14.40 6.55
CA ALA A 89 3.46 -13.36 7.09
C ALA A 89 2.49 -12.83 6.02
N THR A 90 2.98 -12.67 4.79
CA THR A 90 2.19 -12.25 3.63
C THR A 90 1.16 -13.31 3.26
N GLU A 91 1.53 -14.59 3.22
CA GLU A 91 0.60 -15.70 2.94
C GLU A 91 -0.55 -15.78 3.94
N VAL A 92 -0.31 -15.48 5.22
CA VAL A 92 -1.38 -15.43 6.21
C VAL A 92 -2.34 -14.28 5.90
N ALA A 93 -1.85 -13.10 5.52
CA ALA A 93 -2.70 -11.98 5.12
C ALA A 93 -3.52 -12.35 3.86
N MET A 94 -2.88 -12.95 2.84
CA MET A 94 -3.53 -13.40 1.62
C MET A 94 -4.62 -14.45 1.89
N ARG A 95 -4.38 -15.37 2.82
CA ARG A 95 -5.38 -16.37 3.24
C ARG A 95 -6.58 -15.70 3.90
N LEU A 96 -6.34 -14.79 4.85
CA LEU A 96 -7.42 -14.05 5.50
C LEU A 96 -8.27 -13.27 4.51
N ILE A 97 -7.64 -12.65 3.51
CA ILE A 97 -8.35 -11.93 2.45
C ILE A 97 -9.23 -12.90 1.64
N ARG A 98 -8.67 -14.02 1.18
CA ARG A 98 -9.45 -15.02 0.43
C ARG A 98 -10.64 -15.56 1.22
N ASP A 99 -10.46 -15.78 2.53
CA ASP A 99 -11.49 -16.37 3.38
C ASP A 99 -12.63 -15.35 3.72
N ASN A 100 -12.33 -14.05 3.78
CA ASN A 100 -13.28 -13.02 4.21
C ASN A 100 -13.81 -12.14 3.07
N ALA A 101 -13.04 -11.91 2.01
CA ALA A 101 -13.40 -11.04 0.89
C ALA A 101 -12.90 -11.60 -0.45
N PRO A 102 -13.39 -12.79 -0.89
CA PRO A 102 -12.87 -13.49 -2.08
C PRO A 102 -13.09 -12.73 -3.41
N HIS A 103 -13.94 -11.73 -3.43
CA HIS A 103 -14.28 -10.95 -4.63
C HIS A 103 -13.75 -9.52 -4.59
N THR A 104 -13.18 -9.07 -3.47
CA THR A 104 -12.60 -7.74 -3.35
C THR A 104 -11.30 -7.67 -4.14
N PRO A 105 -11.10 -6.64 -4.96
CA PRO A 105 -9.85 -6.42 -5.68
C PRO A 105 -8.65 -6.35 -4.72
N VAL A 106 -7.61 -7.11 -5.04
CA VAL A 106 -6.35 -7.12 -4.28
C VAL A 106 -5.24 -6.56 -5.17
N VAL A 107 -4.46 -5.65 -4.60
CA VAL A 107 -3.29 -5.04 -5.22
C VAL A 107 -2.05 -5.41 -4.40
N TYR A 108 -1.15 -6.16 -4.97
CA TYR A 108 0.12 -6.50 -4.35
C TYR A 108 1.17 -5.43 -4.65
N VAL A 109 1.95 -5.05 -3.64
CA VAL A 109 3.02 -4.07 -3.79
C VAL A 109 4.33 -4.68 -3.28
N VAL A 110 5.26 -4.95 -4.19
CA VAL A 110 6.62 -5.35 -3.81
C VAL A 110 7.43 -4.07 -3.59
N ASN A 111 7.64 -3.75 -2.31
CA ASN A 111 8.28 -2.51 -1.89
C ASN A 111 9.77 -2.72 -1.57
N GLY A 112 10.61 -1.83 -2.08
CA GLY A 112 12.06 -1.89 -1.91
C GLY A 112 12.77 -2.74 -2.96
N VAL A 113 12.21 -2.83 -4.15
CA VAL A 113 12.82 -3.54 -5.29
C VAL A 113 14.15 -2.91 -5.64
N ASN A 114 15.18 -3.73 -5.80
CA ASN A 114 16.53 -3.32 -6.15
C ASN A 114 17.15 -4.31 -7.13
N ARG A 115 18.41 -4.03 -7.57
CA ARG A 115 19.15 -4.83 -8.55
C ARG A 115 19.82 -6.09 -8.00
N PHE A 116 19.70 -6.37 -6.71
CA PHE A 116 20.35 -7.53 -6.11
C PHE A 116 19.68 -8.84 -6.56
N ARG A 117 20.50 -9.87 -6.69
CA ARG A 117 20.09 -11.20 -7.15
C ARG A 117 18.92 -11.77 -6.33
N ALA A 118 18.97 -11.62 -5.02
CA ALA A 118 17.90 -12.10 -4.15
C ALA A 118 16.53 -11.45 -4.43
N THR A 119 16.52 -10.16 -4.83
CA THR A 119 15.30 -9.47 -5.27
C THR A 119 14.79 -10.03 -6.59
N GLN A 120 15.67 -10.31 -7.55
CA GLN A 120 15.30 -10.87 -8.84
C GLN A 120 14.73 -12.28 -8.69
N GLU A 121 15.41 -13.15 -7.94
CA GLU A 121 14.93 -14.50 -7.63
C GLU A 121 13.56 -14.48 -6.92
N PHE A 122 13.34 -13.55 -5.99
CA PHE A 122 12.04 -13.36 -5.36
C PHE A 122 10.97 -12.98 -6.38
N MET A 123 11.27 -12.03 -7.28
CA MET A 123 10.32 -11.56 -8.28
C MET A 123 9.93 -12.66 -9.28
N GLU A 124 10.90 -13.46 -9.73
CA GLU A 124 10.67 -14.61 -10.59
C GLU A 124 9.71 -15.59 -9.89
N PHE A 125 10.04 -16.00 -8.67
CA PHE A 125 9.18 -16.88 -7.86
C PHE A 125 7.78 -16.31 -7.66
N PHE A 126 7.66 -15.05 -7.24
CA PHE A 126 6.37 -14.44 -6.94
C PHE A 126 5.49 -14.31 -8.18
N THR A 127 6.08 -13.96 -9.33
CA THR A 127 5.34 -13.83 -10.60
C THR A 127 4.87 -15.20 -11.13
N GLU A 128 5.66 -16.25 -10.95
CA GLU A 128 5.28 -17.62 -11.33
C GLU A 128 4.11 -18.14 -10.50
N GLU A 129 4.12 -17.89 -9.18
CA GLU A 129 3.03 -18.31 -8.27
C GLU A 129 1.76 -17.44 -8.41
N HIS A 130 1.91 -16.19 -8.88
CA HIS A 130 0.85 -15.19 -8.96
C HIS A 130 0.70 -14.57 -10.37
N PRO A 131 0.53 -15.38 -11.44
CA PRO A 131 0.59 -14.91 -12.83
C PRO A 131 -0.57 -13.98 -13.24
N HIS A 132 -1.65 -13.96 -12.47
CA HIS A 132 -2.85 -13.17 -12.75
C HIS A 132 -3.08 -12.04 -11.76
N ASP A 133 -2.22 -11.92 -10.76
CA ASP A 133 -2.35 -10.92 -9.73
C ASP A 133 -1.81 -9.55 -10.20
N ARG A 134 -2.38 -8.49 -9.65
CA ARG A 134 -1.92 -7.12 -9.93
C ARG A 134 -0.79 -6.76 -8.99
N VAL A 135 0.40 -6.72 -9.52
CA VAL A 135 1.64 -6.48 -8.77
C VAL A 135 2.27 -5.16 -9.20
N TYR A 136 2.50 -4.27 -8.24
CA TYR A 136 3.22 -3.01 -8.44
C TYR A 136 4.58 -3.07 -7.77
N LEU A 137 5.59 -2.54 -8.44
CA LEU A 137 6.98 -2.59 -8.00
C LEU A 137 7.43 -1.20 -7.57
N ILE A 138 7.67 -1.02 -6.28
CA ILE A 138 8.18 0.23 -5.73
C ILE A 138 9.69 0.07 -5.49
N PRO A 139 10.54 0.88 -6.12
CA PRO A 139 11.98 0.73 -6.02
C PRO A 139 12.49 1.13 -4.64
N GLN A 140 13.60 0.53 -4.23
CA GLN A 140 14.38 1.05 -3.12
C GLN A 140 15.01 2.38 -3.53
N SER A 141 14.67 3.46 -2.83
CA SER A 141 15.20 4.79 -3.17
C SER A 141 15.26 5.70 -1.95
N GLU A 142 16.30 6.52 -1.88
CA GLU A 142 16.44 7.59 -0.91
C GLU A 142 15.39 8.70 -1.12
N ALA A 143 14.84 8.83 -2.32
CA ALA A 143 13.81 9.82 -2.64
C ALA A 143 12.59 9.74 -1.69
N PHE A 144 12.20 8.55 -1.24
CA PHE A 144 11.12 8.39 -0.26
C PHE A 144 11.47 8.97 1.11
N VAL A 145 12.72 8.83 1.54
CA VAL A 145 13.19 9.40 2.81
C VAL A 145 13.24 10.92 2.72
N GLN A 146 13.75 11.45 1.62
CA GLN A 146 13.86 12.89 1.40
C GLN A 146 12.48 13.56 1.24
N ALA A 147 11.58 12.95 0.48
CA ALA A 147 10.21 13.41 0.34
C ALA A 147 9.50 13.46 1.70
N LYS A 148 9.64 12.41 2.51
CA LYS A 148 9.08 12.38 3.86
C LYS A 148 9.64 13.48 4.76
N LEU A 149 10.94 13.76 4.72
CA LEU A 149 11.57 14.86 5.47
C LEU A 149 11.05 16.24 5.01
N ALA A 150 10.66 16.35 3.75
CA ALA A 150 10.05 17.56 3.19
C ALA A 150 8.54 17.66 3.46
N ASN A 151 7.90 16.63 4.03
CA ASN A 151 6.44 16.46 4.13
C ASN A 151 5.74 16.56 2.77
N GLU A 152 6.31 15.92 1.78
CA GLU A 152 5.82 15.90 0.40
C GLU A 152 5.65 14.46 -0.09
N SER A 153 4.76 14.26 -1.08
CA SER A 153 4.72 13.03 -1.87
C SER A 153 6.02 12.85 -2.64
N VAL A 154 6.48 11.61 -2.81
CA VAL A 154 7.59 11.33 -3.72
C VAL A 154 7.28 11.76 -5.15
N GLN A 155 5.99 11.83 -5.51
CA GLN A 155 5.52 12.26 -6.82
C GLN A 155 5.74 13.77 -7.05
N ASP A 156 5.66 14.59 -5.99
CA ASP A 156 5.92 16.02 -6.03
C ASP A 156 7.39 16.36 -5.81
N TYR A 157 8.05 15.64 -4.92
CA TYR A 157 9.47 15.82 -4.58
C TYR A 157 10.38 15.56 -5.80
N ASN A 158 10.14 14.50 -6.56
CA ASN A 158 10.91 14.20 -7.76
C ASN A 158 10.05 13.61 -8.89
N PRO A 159 9.19 14.42 -9.53
CA PRO A 159 8.14 13.96 -10.44
C PRO A 159 8.62 13.20 -11.67
N LYS A 160 9.89 13.37 -12.05
CA LYS A 160 10.50 12.67 -13.20
C LYS A 160 11.32 11.44 -12.78
N GLY A 161 11.48 11.23 -11.48
CA GLY A 161 12.21 10.08 -10.95
C GLY A 161 11.40 8.79 -11.07
N TYR A 162 12.11 7.67 -11.29
CA TYR A 162 11.46 6.36 -11.36
C TYR A 162 10.61 6.02 -10.11
N PRO A 163 11.03 6.38 -8.86
CA PRO A 163 10.19 6.18 -7.68
C PRO A 163 8.84 6.90 -7.75
N ALA A 164 8.82 8.13 -8.26
CA ALA A 164 7.60 8.91 -8.42
C ALA A 164 6.66 8.31 -9.49
N ILE A 165 7.24 7.86 -10.61
CA ILE A 165 6.49 7.22 -11.70
C ILE A 165 5.85 5.92 -11.19
N ALA A 166 6.62 5.06 -10.53
CA ALA A 166 6.13 3.80 -9.97
C ALA A 166 5.03 4.02 -8.91
N MET A 167 5.22 5.01 -8.02
CA MET A 167 4.23 5.36 -7.02
C MET A 167 2.95 5.90 -7.64
N LYS A 168 3.08 6.72 -8.69
CA LYS A 168 1.92 7.23 -9.42
C LYS A 168 1.12 6.12 -10.10
N GLU A 169 1.77 5.16 -10.73
CA GLU A 169 1.11 4.00 -11.34
C GLU A 169 0.33 3.20 -10.29
N PHE A 170 0.93 2.99 -9.12
CA PHE A 170 0.28 2.32 -8.01
C PHE A 170 -0.95 3.10 -7.50
N THR A 171 -0.78 4.39 -7.16
CA THR A 171 -1.86 5.20 -6.60
C THR A 171 -3.01 5.38 -7.58
N ASP A 172 -2.73 5.63 -8.86
CA ASP A 172 -3.74 5.73 -9.92
C ASP A 172 -4.54 4.42 -10.05
N ALA A 173 -3.88 3.28 -9.97
CA ALA A 173 -4.52 1.99 -10.07
C ALA A 173 -5.46 1.71 -8.88
N VAL A 174 -4.99 1.93 -7.65
CA VAL A 174 -5.81 1.73 -6.45
C VAL A 174 -7.03 2.65 -6.48
N LEU A 175 -6.84 3.92 -6.78
CA LEU A 175 -7.94 4.90 -6.88
C LEU A 175 -8.92 4.56 -8.01
N GLY A 176 -8.43 3.99 -9.11
CA GLY A 176 -9.26 3.51 -10.21
C GLY A 176 -10.24 2.41 -9.80
N PHE A 177 -9.88 1.52 -8.85
CA PHE A 177 -10.77 0.47 -8.34
C PHE A 177 -11.98 1.01 -7.58
N ILE A 178 -11.84 2.15 -6.93
CA ILE A 178 -12.92 2.82 -6.19
C ILE A 178 -13.61 3.92 -7.02
N GLY A 179 -13.39 3.93 -8.34
CA GLY A 179 -14.08 4.84 -9.26
C GLY A 179 -13.52 6.26 -9.32
N VAL A 180 -12.37 6.54 -8.71
CA VAL A 180 -11.68 7.81 -8.86
C VAL A 180 -10.90 7.79 -10.17
N VAL A 181 -11.48 8.41 -11.19
CA VAL A 181 -10.86 8.53 -12.53
C VAL A 181 -10.10 9.85 -12.63
N ARG A 182 -9.09 9.89 -13.49
CA ARG A 182 -8.27 11.11 -13.77
C ARG A 182 -9.09 12.24 -14.34
#